data_24e059f9ab7b648bdf423162d86d55f0
#
_entry.id   24e059f9ab7b648bdf423162d86d55f0
#
_cell.length_a   1.000
_cell.length_b   1.000
_cell.length_c   1.000
_cell.angle_alpha   90.00
_cell.angle_beta   90.00
_cell.angle_gamma   90.00
#
_symmetry.space_group_name_H-M   'P 1'
#
loop_
_entity.id
_entity.type
_entity.pdbx_description
1 polymer ?
#
loop_
_entity_poly.entity_id
_entity_poly.type
_entity_poly.pdbx_seq_one_letter_code
_entity_poly.pdbx_strand_id
1 'polypeptide(L)'
;MPGSPLAKELQAAAAGTTDGGGGSGKGGGGALTEEQIEEFEREFLWDKPTPLAYLTWLGGWPRERLHSEADFKPATQGSKVSEETIGTSYVEDPEKQVLISLAGTGRPVVVQRKDEKIEWARFADRRKPMADWQAIADEGWEVRYEPAQLRFDAHLKREKGTTNKTVDNYVPRAVIYKSRKSGLLQGDFGRSSVFGEPVSDLIISRMPVALYFGILTSIFSYGICLPLGILKAIKHRTPIDNVSSILIFLGYAIPGFALGALALVYFGAVKPIFPMIGLTSENFDSMSAFGKIKDLAWHSVLPLVSYLVGAFAWMTMMMKNNLMDNLAADYVRTAVAKGVGFNRAVFNHAFRNSFIPIASSLGQLITLIVTGSLLIETVFDIQGFG
;
A
#
# COMPACT_ATOMS: atom_id res chain seq x y z
N MET A 1 -2.78 22.61 -2.74
CA MET A 1 -2.42 22.26 -1.35
C MET A 1 -0.97 21.84 -1.34
N PRO A 2 -0.11 22.33 -0.45
CA PRO A 2 1.24 21.83 -0.31
C PRO A 2 1.16 20.38 0.17
N GLY A 3 1.74 19.46 -0.60
CA GLY A 3 1.73 18.02 -0.32
C GLY A 3 0.86 17.16 -1.24
N SER A 4 0.21 17.72 -2.26
CA SER A 4 -0.47 16.90 -3.26
C SER A 4 0.57 16.12 -4.09
N PRO A 5 0.29 14.89 -4.54
CA PRO A 5 1.18 14.12 -5.41
C PRO A 5 1.59 14.90 -6.67
N LEU A 6 0.64 15.61 -7.29
CA LEU A 6 0.90 16.48 -8.43
C LEU A 6 1.87 17.63 -8.09
N ALA A 7 1.73 18.25 -6.90
CA ALA A 7 2.65 19.31 -6.49
C ALA A 7 4.08 18.78 -6.29
N LYS A 8 4.26 17.55 -5.82
CA LYS A 8 5.56 16.89 -5.69
C LYS A 8 6.15 16.58 -7.07
N GLU A 9 5.36 16.07 -8.00
CA GLU A 9 5.81 15.78 -9.36
C GLU A 9 6.14 17.05 -10.16
N LEU A 10 5.29 18.09 -10.05
CA LEU A 10 5.57 19.41 -10.64
C LEU A 10 6.83 20.03 -10.04
N GLN A 11 7.06 19.88 -8.74
CA GLN A 11 8.24 20.37 -8.05
C GLN A 11 9.49 19.57 -8.46
N ALA A 12 9.41 18.25 -8.61
CA ALA A 12 10.49 17.40 -9.09
C ALA A 12 10.84 17.71 -10.56
N ALA A 13 9.85 17.91 -11.42
CA ALA A 13 10.03 18.31 -12.80
C ALA A 13 10.65 19.72 -12.92
N ALA A 14 10.27 20.66 -12.07
CA ALA A 14 10.80 22.03 -12.04
C ALA A 14 12.21 22.09 -11.44
N ALA A 15 12.58 21.21 -10.52
CA ALA A 15 13.88 21.19 -9.86
C ALA A 15 14.98 20.53 -10.70
N GLY A 16 14.67 19.85 -11.81
CA GLY A 16 15.64 19.18 -12.67
C GLY A 16 16.49 18.11 -11.97
N THR A 17 16.09 17.68 -10.77
CA THR A 17 16.81 16.70 -9.98
C THR A 17 16.41 15.29 -10.38
N THR A 18 17.18 14.71 -11.29
CA THR A 18 17.32 13.25 -11.40
C THR A 18 18.13 12.77 -10.21
N ASP A 19 17.50 12.49 -9.08
CA ASP A 19 18.14 11.66 -8.07
C ASP A 19 17.56 10.25 -8.13
N GLY A 20 18.46 9.28 -8.18
CA GLY A 20 18.23 7.93 -8.63
C GLY A 20 17.31 7.12 -7.72
N GLY A 21 16.19 6.74 -8.28
CA GLY A 21 15.33 5.67 -7.78
C GLY A 21 14.73 4.96 -8.97
N GLY A 22 15.19 3.74 -9.26
CA GLY A 22 14.91 2.96 -10.46
C GLY A 22 13.43 2.72 -10.71
N GLY A 23 12.86 3.56 -11.55
CA GLY A 23 11.57 3.37 -12.17
C GLY A 23 11.71 3.73 -13.66
N SER A 24 11.60 2.73 -14.53
CA SER A 24 11.68 2.87 -15.98
C SER A 24 10.55 3.75 -16.52
N GLY A 25 10.72 5.08 -16.47
CA GLY A 25 9.88 6.06 -17.11
C GLY A 25 10.74 6.95 -18.00
N LYS A 26 10.73 6.73 -19.31
CA LYS A 26 11.29 7.64 -20.31
C LYS A 26 10.63 9.02 -20.19
N GLY A 27 11.38 9.99 -19.70
CA GLY A 27 10.97 11.38 -19.73
C GLY A 27 12.13 12.26 -19.32
N GLY A 28 12.80 12.88 -20.29
CA GLY A 28 13.79 13.93 -20.04
C GLY A 28 13.16 15.04 -19.20
N GLY A 29 13.94 15.73 -18.36
CA GLY A 29 13.53 16.77 -17.42
C GLY A 29 12.86 17.99 -18.09
N GLY A 30 11.60 17.84 -18.44
CA GLY A 30 10.71 18.88 -18.94
C GLY A 30 9.45 18.91 -18.07
N ALA A 31 8.85 20.10 -17.98
CA ALA A 31 7.55 20.26 -17.32
C ALA A 31 6.53 19.25 -17.86
N LEU A 32 5.69 18.69 -16.98
CA LEU A 32 4.63 17.77 -17.38
C LEU A 32 3.78 18.38 -18.51
N THR A 33 3.47 17.59 -19.53
CA THR A 33 2.57 18.03 -20.59
C THR A 33 1.15 18.16 -20.03
N GLU A 34 0.32 19.02 -20.69
CA GLU A 34 -1.07 19.20 -20.31
C GLU A 34 -1.84 17.89 -20.26
N GLU A 35 -1.55 17.00 -21.22
CA GLU A 35 -2.16 15.66 -21.29
C GLU A 35 -1.79 14.77 -20.12
N GLN A 36 -0.54 14.81 -19.68
CA GLN A 36 -0.10 14.08 -18.47
C GLN A 36 -0.77 14.60 -17.20
N ILE A 37 -0.94 15.92 -17.12
CA ILE A 37 -1.64 16.53 -15.98
C ILE A 37 -3.12 16.12 -15.96
N GLU A 38 -3.80 16.15 -17.12
CA GLU A 38 -5.20 15.72 -17.24
C GLU A 38 -5.38 14.23 -16.91
N GLU A 39 -4.43 13.39 -17.33
CA GLU A 39 -4.42 11.95 -16.99
C GLU A 39 -4.27 11.73 -15.49
N PHE A 40 -3.35 12.44 -14.89
CA PHE A 40 -3.10 12.40 -13.45
C PHE A 40 -4.34 12.84 -12.64
N GLU A 41 -5.00 13.91 -13.05
CA GLU A 41 -6.24 14.38 -12.41
C GLU A 41 -7.36 13.33 -12.46
N ARG A 42 -7.49 12.63 -13.58
CA ARG A 42 -8.47 11.52 -13.72
C ARG A 42 -8.09 10.31 -12.88
N GLU A 43 -6.81 9.97 -12.82
CA GLU A 43 -6.33 8.85 -12.02
C GLU A 43 -6.62 9.07 -10.54
N PHE A 44 -6.40 10.28 -10.04
CA PHE A 44 -6.67 10.64 -8.64
C PHE A 44 -8.07 11.22 -8.40
N LEU A 45 -8.96 11.19 -9.41
CA LEU A 45 -10.36 11.65 -9.33
C LEU A 45 -10.50 13.14 -8.95
N TRP A 46 -9.50 13.97 -9.25
CA TRP A 46 -9.54 15.41 -8.95
C TRP A 46 -10.39 16.21 -9.94
N ASP A 47 -10.71 15.60 -11.06
CA ASP A 47 -11.68 16.12 -12.05
C ASP A 47 -13.13 16.10 -11.54
N LYS A 48 -13.39 15.39 -10.43
CA LYS A 48 -14.73 15.18 -9.88
C LYS A 48 -14.97 15.98 -8.58
N PRO A 49 -16.23 16.38 -8.29
CA PRO A 49 -16.58 16.91 -6.98
C PRO A 49 -16.28 15.90 -5.87
N THR A 50 -15.84 16.38 -4.71
CA THR A 50 -15.40 15.53 -3.58
C THR A 50 -16.35 14.37 -3.22
N PRO A 51 -17.69 14.56 -3.13
CA PRO A 51 -18.59 13.46 -2.83
C PRO A 51 -18.60 12.38 -3.91
N LEU A 52 -18.54 12.78 -5.18
CA LEU A 52 -18.53 11.87 -6.32
C LEU A 52 -17.19 11.14 -6.44
N ALA A 53 -16.08 11.85 -6.19
CA ALA A 53 -14.74 11.25 -6.11
C ALA A 53 -14.69 10.17 -5.03
N TYR A 54 -15.25 10.44 -3.86
CA TYR A 54 -15.33 9.47 -2.76
C TYR A 54 -16.17 8.24 -3.12
N LEU A 55 -17.35 8.42 -3.71
CA LEU A 55 -18.20 7.33 -4.17
C LEU A 55 -17.53 6.50 -5.27
N THR A 56 -16.80 7.13 -6.17
CA THR A 56 -16.03 6.47 -7.22
C THR A 56 -14.86 5.67 -6.61
N TRP A 57 -14.16 6.26 -5.65
CA TRP A 57 -13.08 5.59 -4.92
C TRP A 57 -13.57 4.38 -4.12
N LEU A 58 -14.75 4.46 -3.50
CA LEU A 58 -15.39 3.32 -2.85
C LEU A 58 -15.84 2.22 -3.84
N GLY A 59 -15.99 2.53 -5.12
CA GLY A 59 -16.53 1.61 -6.12
C GLY A 59 -18.05 1.62 -6.23
N GLY A 60 -18.73 2.54 -5.54
CA GLY A 60 -20.18 2.77 -5.65
C GLY A 60 -20.59 3.49 -6.94
N TRP A 61 -19.71 4.34 -7.46
CA TRP A 61 -19.87 5.05 -8.72
C TRP A 61 -18.86 4.54 -9.75
N PRO A 62 -19.23 4.42 -11.04
CA PRO A 62 -18.33 3.89 -12.06
C PRO A 62 -17.12 4.82 -12.29
N ARG A 63 -15.95 4.19 -12.46
CA ARG A 63 -14.70 4.83 -12.86
C ARG A 63 -14.49 4.66 -14.34
N GLU A 64 -14.10 5.73 -15.01
CA GLU A 64 -13.71 5.69 -16.42
C GLU A 64 -12.24 5.24 -16.53
N ARG A 65 -12.00 4.15 -17.24
CA ARG A 65 -10.67 3.73 -17.66
C ARG A 65 -10.48 4.15 -19.12
N LEU A 66 -9.43 4.90 -19.38
CA LEU A 66 -9.07 5.24 -20.75
C LEU A 66 -8.39 4.07 -21.44
N HIS A 67 -8.56 3.99 -22.75
CA HIS A 67 -7.88 3.01 -23.58
C HIS A 67 -6.41 3.39 -23.76
N SER A 68 -5.51 2.48 -23.45
CA SER A 68 -4.05 2.68 -23.52
C SER A 68 -3.44 1.95 -24.73
N GLU A 69 -2.18 2.24 -25.04
CA GLU A 69 -1.44 1.53 -26.11
C GLU A 69 -1.35 0.02 -25.84
N ALA A 70 -1.32 -0.38 -24.57
CA ALA A 70 -1.27 -1.78 -24.15
C ALA A 70 -2.57 -2.55 -24.44
N ASP A 71 -3.69 -1.84 -24.54
CA ASP A 71 -4.99 -2.44 -24.83
C ASP A 71 -5.20 -2.71 -26.33
N PHE A 72 -4.35 -2.16 -27.21
CA PHE A 72 -4.40 -2.43 -28.64
C PHE A 72 -3.76 -3.78 -28.95
N LYS A 73 -4.57 -4.70 -29.45
CA LYS A 73 -4.07 -5.98 -29.97
C LYS A 73 -3.51 -5.76 -31.39
N PRO A 74 -2.40 -6.42 -31.76
CA PRO A 74 -1.91 -6.35 -33.13
C PRO A 74 -2.98 -6.88 -34.09
N ALA A 75 -3.18 -6.16 -35.21
CA ALA A 75 -4.14 -6.58 -36.24
C ALA A 75 -3.82 -7.99 -36.68
N THR A 76 -4.79 -8.89 -36.67
CA THR A 76 -4.68 -10.22 -37.27
C THR A 76 -4.49 -10.04 -38.78
N GLN A 77 -3.50 -10.69 -39.37
CA GLN A 77 -3.26 -10.63 -40.80
C GLN A 77 -4.54 -10.99 -41.56
N GLY A 78 -5.19 -9.99 -42.18
CA GLY A 78 -6.42 -10.18 -42.95
C GLY A 78 -7.38 -9.01 -42.95
N SER A 79 -7.30 -8.08 -42.03
CA SER A 79 -8.09 -6.84 -42.08
C SER A 79 -7.45 -5.87 -43.05
N LYS A 80 -7.97 -5.81 -44.30
CA LYS A 80 -7.60 -4.80 -45.30
C LYS A 80 -8.14 -3.43 -44.83
N VAL A 81 -7.38 -2.71 -44.04
CA VAL A 81 -7.53 -1.27 -43.93
C VAL A 81 -6.92 -0.66 -45.19
N SER A 82 -7.74 -0.12 -46.06
CA SER A 82 -7.28 0.50 -47.30
C SER A 82 -6.42 1.70 -46.95
N GLU A 83 -5.15 1.66 -47.37
CA GLU A 83 -4.14 2.72 -47.10
C GLU A 83 -4.43 4.05 -47.84
N GLU A 84 -5.43 4.11 -48.68
CA GLU A 84 -5.59 5.17 -49.67
C GLU A 84 -6.30 6.45 -49.20
N THR A 85 -6.85 6.56 -48.00
CA THR A 85 -7.78 7.67 -47.73
C THR A 85 -7.34 8.65 -46.63
N ILE A 86 -6.07 8.72 -46.28
CA ILE A 86 -5.65 9.75 -45.32
C ILE A 86 -4.71 10.74 -45.97
N GLY A 87 -5.35 11.76 -46.54
CA GLY A 87 -4.68 13.02 -46.84
C GLY A 87 -4.15 13.64 -45.52
N THR A 88 -3.04 14.34 -45.63
CA THR A 88 -2.30 15.01 -44.56
C THR A 88 -3.03 16.21 -43.93
N SER A 89 -4.30 16.40 -44.23
CA SER A 89 -5.13 17.43 -43.60
C SER A 89 -5.89 16.86 -42.42
N TYR A 90 -5.68 17.42 -41.25
CA TYR A 90 -6.60 17.32 -40.14
C TYR A 90 -7.96 17.86 -40.59
N VAL A 91 -8.87 16.98 -40.94
CA VAL A 91 -10.19 17.41 -41.35
C VAL A 91 -10.95 17.69 -40.07
N GLU A 92 -11.37 18.93 -39.89
CA GLU A 92 -12.18 19.44 -38.79
C GLU A 92 -13.63 18.92 -38.81
N ASP A 93 -13.93 17.85 -39.53
CA ASP A 93 -15.27 17.29 -39.53
C ASP A 93 -15.43 16.37 -38.30
N PRO A 94 -16.01 16.88 -37.19
CA PRO A 94 -16.11 16.15 -35.93
C PRO A 94 -17.01 14.92 -36.04
N GLU A 95 -17.78 14.78 -37.11
CA GLU A 95 -18.67 13.64 -37.31
C GLU A 95 -17.99 12.47 -38.02
N LYS A 96 -16.91 12.73 -38.74
CA LYS A 96 -16.25 11.70 -39.59
C LYS A 96 -14.92 11.22 -39.07
N GLN A 97 -14.03 12.12 -38.69
CA GLN A 97 -12.69 11.77 -38.21
C GLN A 97 -12.34 12.55 -36.96
N VAL A 98 -11.90 11.85 -35.92
CA VAL A 98 -11.60 12.46 -34.64
C VAL A 98 -10.25 11.96 -34.13
N LEU A 99 -9.45 12.89 -33.61
CA LEU A 99 -8.19 12.59 -32.97
C LEU A 99 -8.47 12.13 -31.54
N ILE A 100 -7.99 10.95 -31.20
CA ILE A 100 -8.13 10.35 -29.86
C ILE A 100 -6.78 10.42 -29.15
N SER A 101 -6.80 10.86 -27.91
CA SER A 101 -5.67 10.77 -27.01
C SER A 101 -5.66 9.41 -26.32
N LEU A 102 -4.50 8.78 -26.28
CA LEU A 102 -4.31 7.52 -25.54
C LEU A 102 -3.77 7.82 -24.15
N ALA A 103 -4.37 7.20 -23.17
CA ALA A 103 -3.92 7.30 -21.79
C ALA A 103 -2.46 6.83 -21.64
N GLY A 104 -1.63 7.61 -20.94
CA GLY A 104 -0.25 7.27 -20.60
C GLY A 104 0.79 7.42 -21.72
N THR A 105 0.40 7.69 -22.95
CA THR A 105 1.35 7.79 -24.07
C THR A 105 1.37 9.13 -24.77
N GLY A 106 0.32 9.93 -24.61
CA GLY A 106 0.14 11.20 -25.33
C GLY A 106 0.11 11.04 -26.85
N ARG A 107 0.07 9.81 -27.38
CA ARG A 107 0.11 9.56 -28.83
C ARG A 107 -1.27 9.74 -29.44
N PRO A 108 -1.40 10.56 -30.48
CA PRO A 108 -2.65 10.78 -31.15
C PRO A 108 -3.03 9.57 -32.02
N VAL A 109 -4.29 9.18 -31.95
CA VAL A 109 -4.93 8.16 -32.78
C VAL A 109 -6.07 8.80 -33.55
N VAL A 110 -6.15 8.57 -34.83
CA VAL A 110 -7.24 9.01 -35.69
C VAL A 110 -8.31 7.94 -35.73
N VAL A 111 -9.55 8.29 -35.41
CA VAL A 111 -10.71 7.41 -35.43
C VAL A 111 -11.72 7.90 -36.44
N GLN A 112 -12.23 7.01 -37.25
CA GLN A 112 -13.37 7.29 -38.13
C GLN A 112 -14.64 6.73 -37.51
N ARG A 113 -15.68 7.59 -37.40
CA ARG A 113 -17.01 7.25 -36.90
C ARG A 113 -18.00 7.15 -38.04
N LYS A 114 -18.91 6.21 -37.93
CA LYS A 114 -20.12 6.13 -38.72
C LYS A 114 -21.28 5.70 -37.82
N ASP A 115 -22.35 6.49 -37.82
CA ASP A 115 -23.53 6.23 -36.99
C ASP A 115 -23.21 5.93 -35.51
N GLU A 116 -22.38 6.78 -34.88
CA GLU A 116 -21.86 6.63 -33.52
C GLU A 116 -20.95 5.42 -33.26
N LYS A 117 -20.71 4.58 -34.26
CA LYS A 117 -19.77 3.45 -34.16
C LYS A 117 -18.43 3.80 -34.77
N ILE A 118 -17.38 3.22 -34.22
CA ILE A 118 -16.04 3.36 -34.78
C ILE A 118 -15.87 2.32 -35.87
N GLU A 119 -15.66 2.76 -37.10
CA GLU A 119 -15.38 1.86 -38.21
C GLU A 119 -13.91 1.44 -38.22
N TRP A 120 -13.01 2.37 -38.01
CA TRP A 120 -11.58 2.09 -37.92
C TRP A 120 -10.84 3.15 -37.12
N ALA A 121 -9.64 2.79 -36.68
CA ALA A 121 -8.75 3.70 -36.00
C ALA A 121 -7.28 3.37 -36.33
N ARG A 122 -6.43 4.36 -36.28
CA ARG A 122 -5.01 4.25 -36.65
C ARG A 122 -4.18 5.22 -35.79
N PHE A 123 -2.94 4.80 -35.44
CA PHE A 123 -1.98 5.76 -34.92
C PHE A 123 -1.71 6.85 -35.97
N ALA A 124 -1.57 8.10 -35.55
CA ALA A 124 -1.19 9.19 -36.41
C ALA A 124 0.23 8.97 -37.01
N ASP A 125 1.06 8.17 -36.34
CA ASP A 125 2.32 7.70 -36.84
C ASP A 125 2.12 6.45 -37.75
N ARG A 126 2.36 6.59 -39.04
CA ARG A 126 2.09 5.59 -40.08
C ARG A 126 2.79 4.23 -39.94
N ARG A 127 3.68 4.06 -38.94
CA ARG A 127 4.58 2.90 -38.86
C ARG A 127 4.00 1.70 -38.07
N LYS A 128 2.87 1.84 -37.40
CA LYS A 128 2.27 0.74 -36.63
C LYS A 128 0.84 0.47 -37.09
N PRO A 129 0.55 -0.71 -37.68
CA PRO A 129 -0.82 -1.11 -37.98
C PRO A 129 -1.63 -1.26 -36.69
N MET A 130 -2.88 -0.85 -36.76
CA MET A 130 -3.79 -0.92 -35.60
C MET A 130 -4.64 -2.17 -35.59
N ALA A 131 -5.09 -2.49 -34.38
CA ALA A 131 -5.95 -3.57 -34.04
C ALA A 131 -7.38 -3.45 -34.64
N ASP A 132 -8.07 -4.57 -34.68
CA ASP A 132 -9.47 -4.67 -35.09
C ASP A 132 -10.38 -3.92 -34.08
N TRP A 133 -10.92 -2.79 -34.52
CA TRP A 133 -11.78 -1.94 -33.69
C TRP A 133 -13.14 -2.52 -33.38
N GLN A 134 -13.66 -3.38 -34.22
CA GLN A 134 -14.92 -4.07 -33.96
C GLN A 134 -14.79 -4.92 -32.69
N ALA A 135 -13.67 -5.62 -32.53
CA ALA A 135 -13.40 -6.40 -31.34
C ALA A 135 -13.33 -5.53 -30.06
N ILE A 136 -12.83 -4.30 -30.16
CA ILE A 136 -12.74 -3.35 -29.03
C ILE A 136 -14.12 -2.79 -28.66
N ALA A 137 -14.93 -2.44 -29.64
CA ALA A 137 -16.31 -2.00 -29.43
C ALA A 137 -17.16 -3.13 -28.80
N ASP A 138 -16.97 -4.37 -29.23
CA ASP A 138 -17.64 -5.54 -28.70
C ASP A 138 -17.23 -5.84 -27.24
N GLU A 139 -16.05 -5.41 -26.83
CA GLU A 139 -15.59 -5.47 -25.44
C GLU A 139 -16.24 -4.41 -24.52
N GLY A 140 -17.09 -3.54 -25.04
CA GLY A 140 -17.85 -2.53 -24.30
C GLY A 140 -17.07 -1.23 -24.05
N TRP A 141 -16.17 -0.87 -24.96
CA TRP A 141 -15.53 0.45 -25.00
C TRP A 141 -16.47 1.48 -25.64
N GLU A 142 -16.52 2.68 -25.04
CA GLU A 142 -17.31 3.81 -25.50
C GLU A 142 -16.40 4.94 -25.94
N VAL A 143 -16.94 5.85 -26.77
CA VAL A 143 -16.20 7.02 -27.26
C VAL A 143 -16.93 8.28 -26.88
N ARG A 144 -16.18 9.24 -26.29
CA ARG A 144 -16.68 10.59 -25.99
C ARG A 144 -15.85 11.62 -26.72
N TYR A 145 -16.53 12.58 -27.35
CA TYR A 145 -15.88 13.73 -27.95
C TYR A 145 -15.67 14.84 -26.91
N GLU A 146 -14.43 15.33 -26.80
CA GLU A 146 -14.04 16.43 -25.93
C GLU A 146 -13.62 17.63 -26.80
N PRO A 147 -14.49 18.66 -26.93
CA PRO A 147 -14.16 19.87 -27.69
C PRO A 147 -13.07 20.69 -27.00
N ALA A 148 -12.35 21.52 -27.77
CA ALA A 148 -11.29 22.39 -27.27
C ALA A 148 -11.75 23.28 -26.11
N GLN A 149 -12.97 23.80 -26.18
CA GLN A 149 -13.57 24.62 -25.13
C GLN A 149 -13.68 23.88 -23.79
N LEU A 150 -14.13 22.62 -23.80
CA LEU A 150 -14.28 21.83 -22.58
C LEU A 150 -12.91 21.59 -21.89
N ARG A 151 -11.86 21.33 -22.68
CA ARG A 151 -10.50 21.16 -22.18
C ARG A 151 -9.92 22.46 -21.63
N PHE A 152 -10.17 23.58 -22.31
CA PHE A 152 -9.76 24.90 -21.85
C PHE A 152 -10.47 25.29 -20.53
N ASP A 153 -11.78 25.06 -20.42
CA ASP A 153 -12.54 25.34 -19.20
C ASP A 153 -12.05 24.52 -18.00
N ALA A 154 -11.65 23.26 -18.22
CA ALA A 154 -11.04 22.44 -17.19
C ALA A 154 -9.68 23.02 -16.75
N HIS A 155 -8.84 23.45 -17.70
CA HIS A 155 -7.58 24.12 -17.39
C HIS A 155 -7.80 25.43 -16.62
N LEU A 156 -8.77 26.24 -17.01
CA LEU A 156 -9.08 27.51 -16.35
C LEU A 156 -9.52 27.31 -14.89
N LYS A 157 -10.27 26.25 -14.61
CA LYS A 157 -10.63 25.86 -13.24
C LYS A 157 -9.40 25.44 -12.41
N ARG A 158 -8.46 24.73 -13.00
CA ARG A 158 -7.20 24.33 -12.38
C ARG A 158 -6.36 25.53 -11.97
N GLU A 159 -6.16 26.44 -12.88
CA GLU A 159 -5.35 27.65 -12.70
C GLU A 159 -6.10 28.78 -11.95
N LYS A 160 -7.28 28.48 -11.38
CA LYS A 160 -8.12 29.44 -10.65
C LYS A 160 -8.44 30.72 -11.43
N GLY A 161 -8.59 30.60 -12.73
CA GLY A 161 -8.93 31.69 -13.62
C GLY A 161 -7.74 32.53 -14.12
N THR A 162 -6.51 32.20 -13.75
CA THR A 162 -5.31 32.90 -14.25
C THR A 162 -4.53 31.97 -15.20
N THR A 163 -4.63 32.23 -16.49
CA THR A 163 -3.85 31.49 -17.51
C THR A 163 -3.48 32.39 -18.67
N ASN A 164 -2.31 32.12 -19.25
CA ASN A 164 -1.86 32.79 -20.50
C ASN A 164 -2.24 31.99 -21.75
N LYS A 165 -2.95 30.86 -21.59
CA LYS A 165 -3.41 30.03 -22.71
C LYS A 165 -4.78 30.47 -23.21
N THR A 166 -5.06 30.19 -24.46
CA THR A 166 -6.34 30.44 -25.15
C THR A 166 -6.95 29.12 -25.59
N VAL A 167 -8.20 29.12 -26.02
CA VAL A 167 -8.90 27.94 -26.55
C VAL A 167 -8.14 27.31 -27.71
N ASP A 168 -7.48 28.14 -28.54
CA ASP A 168 -6.73 27.69 -29.72
C ASP A 168 -5.49 26.84 -29.38
N ASN A 169 -5.06 26.87 -28.12
CA ASN A 169 -3.97 25.98 -27.64
C ASN A 169 -4.44 24.54 -27.41
N TYR A 170 -5.75 24.28 -27.48
CA TYR A 170 -6.33 22.97 -27.24
C TYR A 170 -6.92 22.37 -28.50
N VAL A 171 -6.47 21.16 -28.83
CA VAL A 171 -7.01 20.40 -29.98
C VAL A 171 -8.24 19.62 -29.50
N PRO A 172 -9.39 19.69 -30.22
CA PRO A 172 -10.51 18.82 -29.94
C PRO A 172 -10.09 17.34 -30.09
N ARG A 173 -10.64 16.48 -29.22
CA ARG A 173 -10.28 15.05 -29.24
C ARG A 173 -11.46 14.17 -28.92
N ALA A 174 -11.38 12.92 -29.32
CA ALA A 174 -12.26 11.89 -28.79
C ALA A 174 -11.47 10.99 -27.84
N VAL A 175 -12.13 10.55 -26.78
CA VAL A 175 -11.55 9.70 -25.75
C VAL A 175 -12.28 8.38 -25.77
N ILE A 176 -11.54 7.29 -25.90
CA ILE A 176 -12.08 5.94 -25.75
C ILE A 176 -12.01 5.59 -24.27
N TYR A 177 -13.12 5.24 -23.70
CA TYR A 177 -13.22 4.89 -22.30
C TYR A 177 -14.13 3.70 -22.06
N LYS A 178 -13.92 3.03 -20.95
CA LYS A 178 -14.81 2.00 -20.44
C LYS A 178 -15.20 2.35 -19.03
N SER A 179 -16.51 2.40 -18.80
CA SER A 179 -17.06 2.66 -17.48
C SER A 179 -17.20 1.38 -16.69
N ARG A 180 -16.43 1.23 -15.62
CA ARG A 180 -16.46 0.05 -14.75
C ARG A 180 -16.55 0.48 -13.29
N LYS A 181 -17.36 -0.22 -12.52
CA LYS A 181 -17.31 -0.08 -11.06
C LYS A 181 -16.04 -0.76 -10.57
N SER A 182 -15.04 0.02 -10.23
CA SER A 182 -13.82 -0.44 -9.58
C SER A 182 -13.46 0.53 -8.46
N GLY A 183 -13.12 -0.02 -7.32
CA GLY A 183 -12.77 0.73 -6.14
C GLY A 183 -12.57 -0.18 -4.94
N LEU A 184 -12.51 0.42 -3.74
CA LEU A 184 -12.22 -0.30 -2.51
C LEU A 184 -13.12 -1.52 -2.29
N LEU A 185 -14.42 -1.41 -2.58
CA LEU A 185 -15.38 -2.52 -2.42
C LEU A 185 -15.15 -3.68 -3.40
N GLN A 186 -14.47 -3.44 -4.52
CA GLN A 186 -14.07 -4.43 -5.50
C GLN A 186 -12.62 -4.90 -5.35
N GLY A 187 -11.94 -4.45 -4.27
CA GLY A 187 -10.54 -4.79 -4.03
C GLY A 187 -9.53 -3.98 -4.88
N ASP A 188 -9.99 -2.93 -5.54
CA ASP A 188 -9.13 -2.02 -6.28
C ASP A 188 -8.71 -0.86 -5.37
N PHE A 189 -7.49 -0.93 -4.85
CA PHE A 189 -6.91 0.08 -3.97
C PHE A 189 -6.24 1.24 -4.74
N GLY A 190 -6.28 1.20 -6.08
CA GLY A 190 -5.61 2.16 -6.93
C GLY A 190 -4.09 1.95 -7.01
N ARG A 191 -3.39 2.98 -7.44
CA ARG A 191 -1.92 2.98 -7.57
C ARG A 191 -1.27 3.87 -6.52
N SER A 192 -0.09 3.44 -6.06
CA SER A 192 0.74 4.24 -5.16
C SER A 192 1.32 5.45 -5.89
N SER A 193 1.14 6.65 -5.35
CA SER A 193 1.75 7.87 -5.88
C SER A 193 3.27 7.95 -5.65
N VAL A 194 3.81 7.09 -4.79
CA VAL A 194 5.24 7.05 -4.46
C VAL A 194 5.97 6.02 -5.29
N PHE A 195 5.40 4.81 -5.43
CA PHE A 195 6.03 3.68 -6.12
C PHE A 195 5.54 3.49 -7.55
N GLY A 196 4.42 4.13 -7.96
CA GLY A 196 3.83 3.97 -9.29
C GLY A 196 3.23 2.59 -9.57
N GLU A 197 3.18 1.71 -8.58
CA GLU A 197 2.68 0.33 -8.66
C GLU A 197 1.27 0.20 -8.07
N PRO A 198 0.48 -0.83 -8.44
CA PRO A 198 -0.79 -1.11 -7.80
C PRO A 198 -0.60 -1.32 -6.29
N VAL A 199 -1.44 -0.68 -5.48
CA VAL A 199 -1.35 -0.81 -4.00
C VAL A 199 -1.60 -2.26 -3.56
N SER A 200 -2.44 -3.02 -4.29
CA SER A 200 -2.64 -4.46 -4.04
C SER A 200 -1.34 -5.25 -4.08
N ASP A 201 -0.48 -4.97 -5.05
CA ASP A 201 0.77 -5.71 -5.26
C ASP A 201 1.78 -5.36 -4.17
N LEU A 202 1.82 -4.08 -3.76
CA LEU A 202 2.60 -3.64 -2.61
C LEU A 202 2.15 -4.31 -1.31
N ILE A 203 0.83 -4.44 -1.10
CA ILE A 203 0.28 -5.13 0.06
C ILE A 203 0.67 -6.61 0.03
N ILE A 204 0.45 -7.30 -1.09
CA ILE A 204 0.73 -8.73 -1.22
C ILE A 204 2.24 -9.03 -1.06
N SER A 205 3.11 -8.20 -1.62
CA SER A 205 4.56 -8.39 -1.52
C SER A 205 5.10 -8.19 -0.10
N ARG A 206 4.51 -7.27 0.68
CA ARG A 206 4.95 -6.94 2.05
C ARG A 206 4.25 -7.74 3.14
N MET A 207 3.08 -8.31 2.83
CA MET A 207 2.27 -9.09 3.77
C MET A 207 3.03 -10.26 4.43
N PRO A 208 3.84 -11.07 3.73
CA PRO A 208 4.56 -12.18 4.35
C PRO A 208 5.48 -11.74 5.48
N VAL A 209 6.18 -10.63 5.30
CA VAL A 209 7.10 -10.07 6.31
C VAL A 209 6.34 -9.56 7.53
N ALA A 210 5.26 -8.82 7.30
CA ALA A 210 4.41 -8.30 8.38
C ALA A 210 3.75 -9.44 9.18
N LEU A 211 3.21 -10.46 8.50
CA LEU A 211 2.67 -11.67 9.13
C LEU A 211 3.72 -12.40 9.96
N TYR A 212 4.92 -12.57 9.41
CA TYR A 212 6.03 -13.24 10.08
C TYR A 212 6.35 -12.56 11.42
N PHE A 213 6.64 -11.25 11.42
CA PHE A 213 6.93 -10.53 12.66
C PHE A 213 5.72 -10.42 13.59
N GLY A 214 4.53 -10.22 13.06
CA GLY A 214 3.31 -10.17 13.85
C GLY A 214 3.03 -11.48 14.59
N ILE A 215 3.17 -12.62 13.91
CA ILE A 215 2.98 -13.95 14.51
C ILE A 215 4.08 -14.25 15.53
N LEU A 216 5.35 -14.00 15.18
CA LEU A 216 6.46 -14.24 16.12
C LEU A 216 6.34 -13.37 17.37
N THR A 217 6.10 -12.07 17.20
CA THR A 217 5.89 -11.15 18.32
C THR A 217 4.74 -11.62 19.21
N SER A 218 3.66 -12.11 18.62
CA SER A 218 2.52 -12.66 19.37
C SER A 218 2.91 -13.91 20.15
N ILE A 219 3.53 -14.88 19.51
CA ILE A 219 3.95 -16.14 20.16
C ILE A 219 4.87 -15.84 21.34
N PHE A 220 5.89 -15.01 21.14
CA PHE A 220 6.84 -14.68 22.20
C PHE A 220 6.22 -13.81 23.30
N SER A 221 5.36 -12.84 22.95
CA SER A 221 4.67 -12.01 23.93
C SER A 221 3.78 -12.87 24.81
N TYR A 222 2.91 -13.71 24.24
CA TYR A 222 2.04 -14.55 25.04
C TYR A 222 2.83 -15.66 25.76
N GLY A 223 3.81 -16.27 25.08
CA GLY A 223 4.62 -17.35 25.63
C GLY A 223 5.50 -16.95 26.81
N ILE A 224 5.96 -15.70 26.87
CA ILE A 224 6.84 -15.21 27.92
C ILE A 224 6.09 -14.36 28.95
N CYS A 225 5.28 -13.38 28.48
CA CYS A 225 4.63 -12.43 29.38
C CYS A 225 3.57 -13.06 30.26
N LEU A 226 2.80 -14.05 29.76
CA LEU A 226 1.79 -14.71 30.58
C LEU A 226 2.39 -15.53 31.73
N PRO A 227 3.34 -16.46 31.49
CA PRO A 227 3.99 -17.20 32.57
C PRO A 227 4.69 -16.27 33.58
N LEU A 228 5.37 -15.23 33.05
CA LEU A 228 6.03 -14.25 33.93
C LEU A 228 5.02 -13.46 34.76
N GLY A 229 3.90 -13.02 34.18
CA GLY A 229 2.83 -12.35 34.91
C GLY A 229 2.19 -13.23 35.99
N ILE A 230 1.96 -14.53 35.70
CA ILE A 230 1.47 -15.51 36.66
C ILE A 230 2.49 -15.69 37.80
N LEU A 231 3.78 -15.88 37.45
CA LEU A 231 4.85 -16.03 38.44
C LEU A 231 4.91 -14.80 39.39
N LYS A 232 4.82 -13.60 38.82
CA LYS A 232 4.85 -12.33 39.56
C LYS A 232 3.62 -12.18 40.48
N ALA A 233 2.45 -12.65 40.06
CA ALA A 233 1.25 -12.63 40.90
C ALA A 233 1.36 -13.59 42.07
N ILE A 234 1.82 -14.83 41.82
CA ILE A 234 2.00 -15.86 42.89
C ILE A 234 3.12 -15.44 43.85
N LYS A 235 4.20 -14.84 43.33
CA LYS A 235 5.36 -14.38 44.11
C LYS A 235 5.31 -12.88 44.41
N HIS A 236 4.10 -12.33 44.57
CA HIS A 236 3.91 -10.92 44.82
C HIS A 236 4.73 -10.42 46.03
N ARG A 237 5.35 -9.24 45.87
CA ARG A 237 6.22 -8.59 46.86
C ARG A 237 7.50 -9.38 47.24
N THR A 238 7.85 -10.39 46.50
CA THR A 238 9.15 -11.07 46.63
C THR A 238 10.24 -10.37 45.78
N PRO A 239 11.54 -10.66 45.99
CA PRO A 239 12.61 -10.13 45.17
C PRO A 239 12.43 -10.43 43.69
N ILE A 240 11.86 -11.60 43.34
CA ILE A 240 11.56 -11.97 41.95
C ILE A 240 10.57 -10.98 41.31
N ASP A 241 9.49 -10.66 42.03
CA ASP A 241 8.51 -9.68 41.55
C ASP A 241 9.13 -8.27 41.40
N ASN A 242 9.89 -7.83 42.38
CA ASN A 242 10.46 -6.50 42.41
C ASN A 242 11.53 -6.31 41.32
N VAL A 243 12.52 -7.23 41.24
CA VAL A 243 13.58 -7.16 40.27
C VAL A 243 13.05 -7.25 38.82
N SER A 244 12.15 -8.20 38.56
CA SER A 244 11.53 -8.31 37.25
C SER A 244 10.68 -7.10 36.88
N SER A 245 10.01 -6.44 37.88
CA SER A 245 9.29 -5.18 37.62
C SER A 245 10.25 -4.07 37.18
N ILE A 246 11.38 -3.91 37.88
CA ILE A 246 12.39 -2.89 37.53
C ILE A 246 12.90 -3.12 36.11
N LEU A 247 13.27 -4.36 35.77
CA LEU A 247 13.78 -4.70 34.43
C LEU A 247 12.74 -4.45 33.34
N ILE A 248 11.49 -4.83 33.58
CA ILE A 248 10.38 -4.62 32.64
C ILE A 248 10.13 -3.11 32.44
N PHE A 249 10.10 -2.31 33.51
CA PHE A 249 9.89 -0.87 33.39
C PHE A 249 11.07 -0.14 32.76
N LEU A 250 12.30 -0.55 33.05
CA LEU A 250 13.49 -0.01 32.35
C LEU A 250 13.43 -0.29 30.85
N GLY A 251 13.05 -1.51 30.46
CA GLY A 251 12.83 -1.83 29.04
C GLY A 251 11.73 -1.00 28.41
N TYR A 252 10.61 -0.83 29.11
CA TYR A 252 9.47 -0.05 28.63
C TYR A 252 9.77 1.45 28.49
N ALA A 253 10.66 1.99 29.32
CA ALA A 253 11.05 3.41 29.26
C ALA A 253 11.80 3.77 27.95
N ILE A 254 12.40 2.77 27.29
CA ILE A 254 13.14 2.97 26.04
C ILE A 254 12.22 2.63 24.86
N PRO A 255 11.98 3.54 23.90
CA PRO A 255 11.22 3.21 22.69
C PRO A 255 11.87 2.03 21.95
N GLY A 256 11.04 1.05 21.53
CA GLY A 256 11.53 -0.20 20.91
C GLY A 256 12.48 0.03 19.72
N PHE A 257 12.20 1.01 18.86
CA PHE A 257 13.08 1.35 17.75
C PHE A 257 14.43 1.92 18.21
N ALA A 258 14.45 2.71 19.29
CA ALA A 258 15.70 3.26 19.84
C ALA A 258 16.55 2.16 20.46
N LEU A 259 15.92 1.21 21.18
CA LEU A 259 16.62 0.02 21.66
C LEU A 259 17.15 -0.81 20.48
N GLY A 260 16.35 -0.97 19.42
CA GLY A 260 16.74 -1.65 18.19
C GLY A 260 17.97 -1.01 17.55
N ALA A 261 17.99 0.31 17.41
CA ALA A 261 19.12 1.05 16.85
C ALA A 261 20.39 0.88 17.71
N LEU A 262 20.26 0.98 19.04
CA LEU A 262 21.39 0.75 19.95
C LEU A 262 21.89 -0.69 19.87
N ALA A 263 20.99 -1.67 19.84
CA ALA A 263 21.34 -3.07 19.71
C ALA A 263 22.02 -3.37 18.36
N LEU A 264 21.54 -2.77 17.27
CA LEU A 264 22.11 -2.88 15.94
C LEU A 264 23.54 -2.35 15.90
N VAL A 265 23.77 -1.16 16.45
CA VAL A 265 25.12 -0.58 16.52
C VAL A 265 26.05 -1.44 17.38
N TYR A 266 25.59 -1.86 18.56
CA TYR A 266 26.45 -2.61 19.45
C TYR A 266 26.69 -4.07 18.99
N PHE A 267 25.64 -4.78 18.64
CA PHE A 267 25.72 -6.21 18.29
C PHE A 267 25.89 -6.47 16.78
N GLY A 268 25.66 -5.46 15.94
CA GLY A 268 25.90 -5.55 14.51
C GLY A 268 27.24 -4.95 14.10
N ALA A 269 27.53 -3.71 14.52
CA ALA A 269 28.73 -3.01 14.08
C ALA A 269 29.92 -3.19 15.03
N VAL A 270 29.77 -2.96 16.35
CA VAL A 270 30.88 -3.00 17.31
C VAL A 270 31.28 -4.43 17.65
N LYS A 271 30.30 -5.29 17.91
CA LYS A 271 30.50 -6.74 18.10
C LYS A 271 29.64 -7.46 17.09
N PRO A 272 30.16 -7.81 15.90
CA PRO A 272 29.37 -8.36 14.81
C PRO A 272 28.89 -9.80 15.12
N ILE A 273 27.89 -9.88 15.99
CA ILE A 273 27.23 -11.13 16.38
C ILE A 273 26.01 -11.34 15.50
N PHE A 274 25.22 -10.26 15.26
CA PHE A 274 23.99 -10.34 14.46
C PHE A 274 24.15 -9.54 13.16
N PRO A 275 23.38 -9.91 12.11
CA PRO A 275 23.33 -9.16 10.86
C PRO A 275 22.84 -7.71 11.09
N MET A 276 23.35 -6.78 10.28
CA MET A 276 23.02 -5.37 10.42
C MET A 276 21.75 -4.97 9.66
N ILE A 277 21.55 -5.51 8.46
CA ILE A 277 20.55 -5.03 7.51
C ILE A 277 19.84 -6.22 6.86
N GLY A 278 18.54 -6.04 6.61
CA GLY A 278 17.72 -6.99 5.87
C GLY A 278 17.24 -8.18 6.69
N LEU A 279 16.36 -8.95 6.10
CA LEU A 279 15.73 -10.12 6.72
C LEU A 279 16.48 -11.43 6.40
N THR A 280 17.31 -11.44 5.37
CA THR A 280 18.02 -12.63 4.88
C THR A 280 19.41 -12.27 4.36
N SER A 281 20.32 -13.24 4.37
CA SER A 281 21.66 -13.11 3.79
C SER A 281 21.60 -13.08 2.25
N GLU A 282 22.62 -12.54 1.58
CA GLU A 282 22.72 -12.47 0.11
C GLU A 282 22.65 -13.85 -0.58
N ASN A 283 23.16 -14.90 0.08
CA ASN A 283 23.17 -16.26 -0.44
C ASN A 283 21.99 -17.12 0.03
N PHE A 284 20.92 -16.49 0.55
CA PHE A 284 19.75 -17.17 1.09
C PHE A 284 19.14 -18.19 0.13
N ASP A 285 19.00 -17.83 -1.14
CA ASP A 285 18.35 -18.69 -2.15
C ASP A 285 19.11 -20.00 -2.40
N SER A 286 20.42 -19.99 -2.24
CA SER A 286 21.28 -21.17 -2.41
C SER A 286 21.36 -22.07 -1.17
N MET A 287 20.81 -21.63 -0.02
CA MET A 287 20.86 -22.40 1.22
C MET A 287 19.90 -23.58 1.21
N SER A 288 20.25 -24.62 1.99
CA SER A 288 19.32 -25.71 2.32
C SER A 288 18.13 -25.20 3.13
N ALA A 289 17.01 -25.93 3.16
CA ALA A 289 15.82 -25.55 3.92
C ALA A 289 16.12 -25.23 5.40
N PHE A 290 16.96 -26.05 6.05
CA PHE A 290 17.39 -25.78 7.42
C PHE A 290 18.28 -24.53 7.52
N GLY A 291 19.16 -24.32 6.54
CA GLY A 291 19.97 -23.10 6.43
C GLY A 291 19.11 -21.84 6.34
N LYS A 292 18.07 -21.85 5.51
CA LYS A 292 17.12 -20.74 5.36
C LYS A 292 16.40 -20.41 6.66
N ILE A 293 15.92 -21.41 7.39
CA ILE A 293 15.25 -21.21 8.68
C ILE A 293 16.22 -20.60 9.71
N LYS A 294 17.45 -21.11 9.77
CA LYS A 294 18.47 -20.60 10.69
C LYS A 294 18.87 -19.16 10.35
N ASP A 295 19.07 -18.85 9.08
CA ASP A 295 19.41 -17.52 8.61
C ASP A 295 18.30 -16.51 8.93
N LEU A 296 17.06 -16.84 8.59
CA LEU A 296 15.89 -16.03 8.88
C LEU A 296 15.72 -15.78 10.39
N ALA A 297 15.87 -16.84 11.21
CA ALA A 297 15.80 -16.72 12.66
C ALA A 297 16.89 -15.80 13.20
N TRP A 298 18.12 -15.87 12.66
CA TRP A 298 19.26 -15.08 13.10
C TRP A 298 19.09 -13.59 12.77
N HIS A 299 18.59 -13.25 11.58
CA HIS A 299 18.27 -11.89 11.17
C HIS A 299 17.09 -11.30 11.96
N SER A 300 16.20 -12.16 12.46
CA SER A 300 15.01 -11.72 13.18
C SER A 300 15.23 -11.39 14.66
N VAL A 301 16.36 -11.79 15.26
CA VAL A 301 16.58 -11.64 16.72
C VAL A 301 16.47 -10.19 17.18
N LEU A 302 17.24 -9.29 16.58
CA LEU A 302 17.27 -7.88 17.00
C LEU A 302 15.95 -7.14 16.70
N PRO A 303 15.36 -7.27 15.50
CA PRO A 303 14.04 -6.72 15.24
C PRO A 303 12.96 -7.25 16.20
N LEU A 304 12.94 -8.56 16.46
CA LEU A 304 11.96 -9.19 17.34
C LEU A 304 12.06 -8.67 18.78
N VAL A 305 13.28 -8.53 19.31
CA VAL A 305 13.50 -7.94 20.63
C VAL A 305 12.95 -6.52 20.67
N SER A 306 13.16 -5.73 19.61
CA SER A 306 12.66 -4.36 19.49
C SER A 306 11.13 -4.29 19.52
N TYR A 307 10.46 -5.22 18.83
CA TYR A 307 8.99 -5.36 18.86
C TYR A 307 8.47 -5.79 20.24
N LEU A 308 9.17 -6.73 20.89
CA LEU A 308 8.73 -7.31 22.15
C LEU A 308 8.78 -6.32 23.31
N VAL A 309 9.80 -5.46 23.37
CA VAL A 309 10.03 -4.56 24.51
C VAL A 309 8.82 -3.68 24.79
N GLY A 310 8.14 -3.14 23.78
CA GLY A 310 6.95 -2.31 23.93
C GLY A 310 5.75 -3.06 24.52
N ALA A 311 5.53 -4.30 24.08
CA ALA A 311 4.40 -5.12 24.50
C ALA A 311 4.62 -5.79 25.89
N PHE A 312 5.89 -6.01 26.23
CA PHE A 312 6.28 -6.85 27.37
C PHE A 312 5.79 -6.35 28.72
N ALA A 313 5.96 -5.05 28.97
CA ALA A 313 5.58 -4.44 30.24
C ALA A 313 4.06 -4.47 30.43
N TRP A 314 3.32 -4.00 29.41
CA TRP A 314 1.85 -3.91 29.47
C TRP A 314 1.22 -5.28 29.71
N MET A 315 1.58 -6.28 28.92
CA MET A 315 0.98 -7.62 28.97
C MET A 315 1.33 -8.35 30.27
N THR A 316 2.60 -8.28 30.72
CA THR A 316 3.05 -8.92 31.95
C THR A 316 2.36 -8.33 33.16
N MET A 317 2.26 -6.99 33.23
CA MET A 317 1.61 -6.32 34.36
C MET A 317 0.10 -6.50 34.34
N MET A 318 -0.53 -6.51 33.17
CA MET A 318 -1.95 -6.82 33.02
C MET A 318 -2.27 -8.22 33.52
N MET A 319 -1.48 -9.23 33.13
CA MET A 319 -1.65 -10.61 33.63
C MET A 319 -1.45 -10.68 35.14
N LYS A 320 -0.39 -10.05 35.66
CA LYS A 320 -0.15 -10.01 37.13
C LYS A 320 -1.32 -9.43 37.89
N ASN A 321 -1.78 -8.24 37.49
CA ASN A 321 -2.84 -7.51 38.23
C ASN A 321 -4.17 -8.27 38.16
N ASN A 322 -4.59 -8.71 36.96
CA ASN A 322 -5.81 -9.48 36.81
C ASN A 322 -5.80 -10.78 37.63
N LEU A 323 -4.64 -11.47 37.67
CA LEU A 323 -4.52 -12.69 38.45
C LEU A 323 -4.57 -12.39 39.96
N MET A 324 -3.94 -11.33 40.43
CA MET A 324 -4.01 -10.92 41.83
C MET A 324 -5.43 -10.59 42.28
N ASP A 325 -6.17 -9.84 41.44
CA ASP A 325 -7.56 -9.49 41.73
C ASP A 325 -8.45 -10.74 41.80
N ASN A 326 -8.28 -11.66 40.87
CA ASN A 326 -9.03 -12.92 40.88
C ASN A 326 -8.63 -13.86 42.02
N LEU A 327 -7.36 -13.90 42.42
CA LEU A 327 -6.92 -14.66 43.59
C LEU A 327 -7.52 -14.13 44.90
N ALA A 328 -7.79 -12.84 44.98
CA ALA A 328 -8.44 -12.20 46.11
C ALA A 328 -9.97 -12.40 46.14
N ALA A 329 -10.57 -12.87 45.05
CA ALA A 329 -12.02 -13.01 44.91
C ALA A 329 -12.59 -14.17 45.76
N ASP A 330 -13.83 -14.03 46.23
CA ASP A 330 -14.48 -14.97 47.14
C ASP A 330 -14.66 -16.37 46.57
N TYR A 331 -14.85 -16.50 45.25
CA TYR A 331 -15.01 -17.81 44.63
C TYR A 331 -13.72 -18.65 44.69
N VAL A 332 -12.54 -18.01 44.62
CA VAL A 332 -11.25 -18.69 44.78
C VAL A 332 -11.02 -19.07 46.26
N ARG A 333 -11.30 -18.14 47.19
CA ARG A 333 -11.22 -18.41 48.61
C ARG A 333 -12.14 -19.58 49.03
N THR A 334 -13.36 -19.60 48.47
CA THR A 334 -14.30 -20.70 48.73
C THR A 334 -13.79 -22.02 48.18
N ALA A 335 -13.17 -22.05 47.01
CA ALA A 335 -12.58 -23.26 46.46
C ALA A 335 -11.43 -23.80 47.33
N VAL A 336 -10.58 -22.91 47.83
CA VAL A 336 -9.47 -23.27 48.73
C VAL A 336 -10.03 -23.77 50.08
N ALA A 337 -11.05 -23.13 50.63
CA ALA A 337 -11.73 -23.56 51.88
C ALA A 337 -12.37 -24.95 51.75
N LYS A 338 -12.81 -25.32 50.54
CA LYS A 338 -13.34 -26.66 50.20
C LYS A 338 -12.23 -27.70 49.96
N GLY A 339 -10.96 -27.36 50.18
CA GLY A 339 -9.83 -28.30 50.10
C GLY A 339 -9.16 -28.36 48.71
N VAL A 340 -9.50 -27.45 47.78
CA VAL A 340 -8.77 -27.37 46.51
C VAL A 340 -7.37 -26.82 46.77
N GLY A 341 -6.33 -27.57 46.40
CA GLY A 341 -4.95 -27.12 46.56
C GLY A 341 -4.67 -25.81 45.80
N PHE A 342 -3.80 -24.96 46.38
CA PHE A 342 -3.54 -23.59 45.92
C PHE A 342 -3.22 -23.54 44.42
N ASN A 343 -2.29 -24.37 43.90
CA ASN A 343 -1.94 -24.37 42.46
C ASN A 343 -3.17 -24.68 41.60
N ARG A 344 -4.00 -25.62 41.99
CA ARG A 344 -5.22 -25.97 41.26
C ARG A 344 -6.25 -24.83 41.30
N ALA A 345 -6.34 -24.10 42.41
CA ALA A 345 -7.19 -22.91 42.55
C ALA A 345 -6.66 -21.78 41.61
N VAL A 346 -5.35 -21.58 41.54
CA VAL A 346 -4.73 -20.62 40.63
C VAL A 346 -5.10 -20.92 39.19
N PHE A 347 -4.77 -22.12 38.69
CA PHE A 347 -4.88 -22.42 37.22
C PHE A 347 -6.33 -22.72 36.79
N ASN A 348 -7.13 -23.40 37.59
CA ASN A 348 -8.49 -23.78 37.18
C ASN A 348 -9.53 -22.71 37.44
N HIS A 349 -9.33 -21.85 38.45
CA HIS A 349 -10.30 -20.87 38.87
C HIS A 349 -9.84 -19.42 38.58
N ALA A 350 -8.72 -18.98 39.12
CA ALA A 350 -8.27 -17.61 39.02
C ALA A 350 -7.76 -17.27 37.62
N PHE A 351 -6.87 -18.08 37.05
CA PHE A 351 -6.23 -17.82 35.72
C PHE A 351 -7.27 -17.72 34.61
N ARG A 352 -8.24 -18.62 34.56
CA ARG A 352 -9.26 -18.63 33.50
C ARG A 352 -9.97 -17.28 33.39
N ASN A 353 -10.36 -16.69 34.51
CA ASN A 353 -11.05 -15.39 34.53
C ASN A 353 -10.06 -14.24 34.29
N SER A 354 -8.83 -14.35 34.79
CA SER A 354 -7.76 -13.36 34.57
C SER A 354 -7.31 -13.26 33.10
N PHE A 355 -7.48 -14.34 32.36
CA PHE A 355 -7.08 -14.38 30.94
C PHE A 355 -8.10 -13.71 30.00
N ILE A 356 -9.37 -13.54 30.41
CA ILE A 356 -10.42 -12.96 29.57
C ILE A 356 -10.05 -11.56 29.01
N PRO A 357 -9.59 -10.59 29.84
CA PRO A 357 -9.19 -9.28 29.32
C PRO A 357 -8.00 -9.35 28.37
N ILE A 358 -7.09 -10.31 28.60
CA ILE A 358 -5.92 -10.53 27.72
C ILE A 358 -6.36 -11.15 26.41
N ALA A 359 -7.28 -12.12 26.43
CA ALA A 359 -7.85 -12.70 25.23
C ALA A 359 -8.59 -11.66 24.37
N SER A 360 -9.29 -10.69 24.99
CA SER A 360 -9.95 -9.61 24.27
C SER A 360 -8.96 -8.67 23.57
N SER A 361 -7.72 -8.57 24.06
CA SER A 361 -6.65 -7.78 23.43
C SER A 361 -6.03 -8.46 22.21
N LEU A 362 -6.39 -9.72 21.88
CA LEU A 362 -5.95 -10.38 20.63
C LEU A 362 -6.32 -9.60 19.37
N GLY A 363 -7.43 -8.84 19.41
CA GLY A 363 -7.80 -7.94 18.33
C GLY A 363 -6.72 -6.87 18.00
N GLN A 364 -5.94 -6.45 18.99
CA GLN A 364 -4.83 -5.50 18.79
C GLN A 364 -3.66 -6.12 18.04
N LEU A 365 -3.49 -7.44 18.10
CA LEU A 365 -2.48 -8.15 17.31
C LEU A 365 -2.75 -8.07 15.81
N ILE A 366 -4.02 -8.12 15.42
CA ILE A 366 -4.41 -7.95 14.01
C ILE A 366 -3.97 -6.55 13.55
N THR A 367 -4.16 -5.54 14.39
CA THR A 367 -3.69 -4.19 14.08
C THR A 367 -2.17 -4.16 13.92
N LEU A 368 -1.41 -4.77 14.83
CA LEU A 368 0.05 -4.84 14.72
C LEU A 368 0.51 -5.56 13.44
N ILE A 369 -0.15 -6.64 13.07
CA ILE A 369 0.12 -7.38 11.83
C ILE A 369 -0.12 -6.51 10.59
N VAL A 370 -1.19 -5.71 10.62
CA VAL A 370 -1.59 -4.88 9.46
C VAL A 370 -0.80 -3.58 9.38
N THR A 371 -0.45 -2.96 10.51
CA THR A 371 0.25 -1.66 10.52
C THR A 371 1.76 -1.78 10.53
N GLY A 372 2.33 -2.93 10.98
CA GLY A 372 3.76 -3.06 11.18
C GLY A 372 4.32 -2.04 12.19
N SER A 373 5.59 -1.78 12.10
CA SER A 373 6.25 -0.69 12.82
C SER A 373 7.22 0.04 11.90
N LEU A 374 6.78 1.15 11.34
CA LEU A 374 7.58 1.99 10.44
C LEU A 374 9.01 2.22 10.97
N LEU A 375 9.11 2.59 12.25
CA LEU A 375 10.41 2.94 12.83
C LEU A 375 11.34 1.74 13.00
N ILE A 376 10.81 0.57 13.43
CA ILE A 376 11.62 -0.65 13.57
C ILE A 376 12.02 -1.18 12.19
N GLU A 377 11.07 -1.23 11.26
CA GLU A 377 11.32 -1.69 9.90
C GLU A 377 12.36 -0.83 9.18
N THR A 378 12.31 0.50 9.38
CA THR A 378 13.32 1.43 8.84
C THR A 378 14.70 1.22 9.48
N VAL A 379 14.79 1.00 10.81
CA VAL A 379 16.08 0.77 11.50
C VAL A 379 16.79 -0.48 10.99
N PHE A 380 16.04 -1.54 10.69
CA PHE A 380 16.60 -2.82 10.25
C PHE A 380 16.55 -3.05 8.74
N ASP A 381 16.09 -2.06 7.96
CA ASP A 381 15.87 -2.14 6.51
C ASP A 381 15.04 -3.39 6.12
N ILE A 382 13.91 -3.55 6.79
CA ILE A 382 12.97 -4.65 6.56
C ILE A 382 11.77 -4.11 5.80
N GLN A 383 11.45 -4.73 4.67
CA GLN A 383 10.32 -4.31 3.83
C GLN A 383 9.00 -4.93 4.33
N GLY A 384 8.46 -4.38 5.40
CA GLY A 384 7.12 -4.66 5.90
C GLY A 384 6.10 -3.60 5.47
N PHE A 385 5.04 -3.43 6.26
CA PHE A 385 4.00 -2.41 6.00
C PHE A 385 4.34 -1.02 6.54
N GLY A 386 5.33 -0.91 7.40
CA GLY A 386 5.75 0.35 7.99
C GLY A 386 6.58 1.26 7.08
#